data_2c1201d997aba25f3935d9053460782e
#
_entry.id   2c1201d997aba25f3935d9053460782e
#
_cell.length_a   1.000
_cell.length_b   1.000
_cell.length_c   1.000
_cell.angle_alpha   90.00
_cell.angle_beta   90.00
_cell.angle_gamma   90.00
#
_symmetry.space_group_name_H-M   'P 1'
#
loop_
_entity.id
_entity.type
_entity.pdbx_description
1 polymer ?
#
loop_
_entity_poly.entity_id
_entity_poly.type
_entity_poly.pdbx_seq_one_letter_code
_entity_poly.pdbx_strand_id
1 'polypeptide(L)'
;MRHRRCISAILMSFVLFLQPAYAVPSEENQPENSQENNTENEKRQQEQISAPSAILMEASTGQIIYEKNPDEKLPPASVTKVMTLLLIFDALDSGQIKLGDEVTTSEYAASMGGSQVFLEPGETQTVDTLIKCISVASANDACVTMAEYLSLIHI
;
A
#
# COMPACT_ATOMS: atom_id res chain seq x y z
N MET A 1 7.82 35.24 21.75
CA MET A 1 7.67 35.71 20.35
C MET A 1 6.43 35.09 19.79
N ARG A 2 5.44 35.91 19.37
CA ARG A 2 4.08 35.49 19.03
C ARG A 2 4.03 35.10 17.53
N HIS A 3 3.70 33.83 17.19
CA HIS A 3 3.39 33.46 15.81
C HIS A 3 1.96 33.85 15.45
N ARG A 4 1.86 34.79 14.51
CA ARG A 4 0.57 35.24 13.90
C ARG A 4 0.07 34.20 12.94
N ARG A 5 -1.13 33.69 13.22
CA ARG A 5 -1.90 32.84 12.29
C ARG A 5 -2.54 33.76 11.24
N CYS A 6 -2.19 33.61 9.97
CA CYS A 6 -2.93 34.19 8.84
C CYS A 6 -4.12 33.28 8.53
N ILE A 7 -5.33 33.75 8.83
CA ILE A 7 -6.60 33.15 8.37
C ILE A 7 -6.95 33.91 7.09
N SER A 8 -6.84 33.23 5.93
CA SER A 8 -7.38 33.72 4.66
C SER A 8 -8.86 33.35 4.58
N ALA A 9 -9.72 34.38 4.71
CA ALA A 9 -11.15 34.25 4.47
C ALA A 9 -11.40 34.29 2.96
N ILE A 10 -11.92 33.19 2.39
CA ILE A 10 -12.43 33.15 1.02
C ILE A 10 -13.90 33.57 1.07
N LEU A 11 -14.17 34.77 0.55
CA LEU A 11 -15.53 35.27 0.31
C LEU A 11 -16.09 34.54 -0.92
N MET A 12 -17.08 33.69 -0.69
CA MET A 12 -17.86 33.05 -1.77
C MET A 12 -19.07 33.95 -2.09
N SER A 13 -19.00 34.66 -3.24
CA SER A 13 -20.10 35.46 -3.77
C SER A 13 -21.21 34.54 -4.27
N PHE A 14 -22.36 34.59 -3.60
CA PHE A 14 -23.62 33.95 -4.02
C PHE A 14 -24.26 34.81 -5.08
N VAL A 15 -24.26 34.41 -6.34
CA VAL A 15 -25.07 35.03 -7.41
C VAL A 15 -26.40 34.27 -7.48
N LEU A 16 -27.46 34.90 -7.00
CA LEU A 16 -28.82 34.41 -7.20
C LEU A 16 -29.27 34.67 -8.66
N PHE A 17 -29.38 33.61 -9.44
CA PHE A 17 -30.12 33.64 -10.69
C PHE A 17 -31.58 33.28 -10.41
N LEU A 18 -32.49 34.28 -10.52
CA LEU A 18 -33.93 34.04 -10.65
C LEU A 18 -34.20 33.47 -12.04
N GLN A 19 -34.62 32.21 -12.12
CA GLN A 19 -35.17 31.62 -13.33
C GLN A 19 -36.70 31.48 -13.18
N PRO A 20 -37.50 31.79 -14.24
CA PRO A 20 -38.94 31.64 -14.20
C PRO A 20 -39.32 30.15 -14.22
N ALA A 21 -40.32 29.82 -13.38
CA ALA A 21 -40.88 28.49 -13.29
C ALA A 21 -41.65 28.12 -14.56
N TYR A 22 -41.15 27.18 -15.32
CA TYR A 22 -41.91 26.44 -16.31
C TYR A 22 -42.51 25.20 -15.66
N ALA A 23 -43.83 25.10 -15.65
CA ALA A 23 -44.56 23.91 -15.21
C ALA A 23 -44.31 22.78 -16.22
N VAL A 24 -43.68 21.69 -15.75
CA VAL A 24 -43.55 20.42 -16.48
C VAL A 24 -44.71 19.51 -16.03
N PRO A 25 -45.40 18.83 -16.94
CA PRO A 25 -46.43 17.86 -16.58
C PRO A 25 -45.85 16.70 -15.79
N SER A 26 -46.58 16.28 -14.77
CA SER A 26 -46.25 15.12 -13.94
C SER A 26 -46.31 13.82 -14.77
N GLU A 27 -45.16 13.27 -15.12
CA GLU A 27 -45.03 11.88 -15.52
C GLU A 27 -44.96 10.97 -14.29
N GLU A 28 -45.78 9.98 -14.33
CA GLU A 28 -46.04 8.95 -13.33
C GLU A 28 -44.78 8.14 -13.09
N ASN A 29 -44.19 8.25 -11.91
CA ASN A 29 -42.99 7.53 -11.50
C ASN A 29 -43.26 6.01 -11.35
N GLN A 30 -42.71 5.22 -12.24
CA GLN A 30 -42.44 3.81 -11.94
C GLN A 30 -41.12 3.67 -11.16
N PRO A 31 -41.12 3.11 -9.94
CA PRO A 31 -39.90 2.87 -9.19
C PRO A 31 -39.41 1.44 -9.40
N GLU A 32 -38.86 1.11 -10.56
CA GLU A 32 -38.39 -0.28 -10.79
C GLU A 32 -37.10 -0.40 -11.62
N ASN A 33 -36.17 0.57 -11.61
CA ASN A 33 -34.93 0.39 -12.38
C ASN A 33 -33.63 0.90 -11.72
N SER A 34 -33.66 1.23 -10.41
CA SER A 34 -32.45 1.73 -9.75
C SER A 34 -31.55 0.64 -9.19
N GLN A 35 -32.07 -0.55 -8.90
CA GLN A 35 -31.26 -1.65 -8.34
C GLN A 35 -30.57 -2.49 -9.43
N GLU A 36 -31.20 -2.69 -10.57
CA GLU A 36 -30.62 -3.43 -11.70
C GLU A 36 -29.43 -2.68 -12.33
N ASN A 37 -29.52 -1.37 -12.47
CA ASN A 37 -28.43 -0.55 -13.01
C ASN A 37 -27.20 -0.48 -12.11
N ASN A 38 -27.34 -0.56 -10.78
CA ASN A 38 -26.22 -0.61 -9.88
C ASN A 38 -25.49 -1.95 -9.95
N THR A 39 -26.21 -3.05 -10.02
CA THR A 39 -25.64 -4.40 -10.13
C THR A 39 -24.91 -4.62 -11.46
N GLU A 40 -25.41 -4.07 -12.57
CA GLU A 40 -24.74 -4.11 -13.87
C GLU A 40 -23.49 -3.21 -13.91
N ASN A 41 -23.52 -2.04 -13.28
CA ASN A 41 -22.36 -1.17 -13.19
C ASN A 41 -21.26 -1.78 -12.28
N GLU A 42 -21.63 -2.43 -11.20
CA GLU A 42 -20.69 -3.18 -10.34
C GLU A 42 -20.08 -4.37 -11.08
N LYS A 43 -20.85 -5.14 -11.85
CA LYS A 43 -20.33 -6.20 -12.69
C LYS A 43 -19.40 -5.68 -13.79
N ARG A 44 -19.73 -4.57 -14.44
CA ARG A 44 -18.87 -3.97 -15.48
C ARG A 44 -17.55 -3.44 -14.90
N GLN A 45 -17.55 -2.91 -13.67
CA GLN A 45 -16.32 -2.51 -12.98
C GLN A 45 -15.48 -3.72 -12.57
N GLN A 46 -16.09 -4.84 -12.19
CA GLN A 46 -15.40 -6.10 -11.92
C GLN A 46 -14.66 -6.66 -13.13
N GLU A 47 -15.22 -6.52 -14.34
CA GLU A 47 -14.60 -6.99 -15.58
C GLU A 47 -13.39 -6.16 -16.02
N GLN A 48 -13.21 -4.92 -15.52
CA GLN A 48 -12.13 -4.02 -15.93
C GLN A 48 -10.80 -4.25 -15.18
N ILE A 49 -10.80 -4.98 -14.07
CA ILE A 49 -9.57 -5.29 -13.33
C ILE A 49 -8.92 -6.53 -13.93
N SER A 50 -7.78 -6.36 -14.60
CA SER A 50 -7.03 -7.45 -15.24
C SER A 50 -6.32 -8.36 -14.23
N ALA A 51 -6.10 -7.91 -12.99
CA ALA A 51 -5.49 -8.74 -11.95
C ALA A 51 -6.35 -9.98 -11.64
N PRO A 52 -5.75 -11.17 -11.43
CA PRO A 52 -6.49 -12.38 -11.06
C PRO A 52 -7.18 -12.27 -9.71
N SER A 53 -6.60 -11.53 -8.76
CA SER A 53 -7.18 -11.22 -7.46
C SER A 53 -6.98 -9.74 -7.14
N ALA A 54 -7.94 -9.12 -6.46
CA ALA A 54 -7.88 -7.73 -6.04
C ALA A 54 -8.74 -7.50 -4.80
N ILE A 55 -8.30 -6.59 -3.94
CA ILE A 55 -9.07 -6.10 -2.80
C ILE A 55 -8.83 -4.59 -2.67
N LEU A 56 -9.90 -3.84 -2.41
CA LEU A 56 -9.87 -2.44 -2.04
C LEU A 56 -10.50 -2.27 -0.67
N MET A 57 -9.76 -1.65 0.24
CA MET A 57 -10.18 -1.48 1.63
C MET A 57 -10.02 -0.03 2.05
N GLU A 58 -10.96 0.47 2.83
CA GLU A 58 -10.85 1.76 3.49
C GLU A 58 -9.83 1.64 4.63
N ALA A 59 -8.77 2.47 4.61
CA ALA A 59 -7.60 2.30 5.46
C ALA A 59 -7.85 2.53 6.96
N SER A 60 -8.81 3.40 7.31
CA SER A 60 -9.07 3.77 8.70
C SER A 60 -10.00 2.79 9.41
N THR A 61 -10.91 2.15 8.70
CA THR A 61 -11.94 1.26 9.25
C THR A 61 -11.70 -0.21 8.95
N GLY A 62 -10.90 -0.52 7.92
CA GLY A 62 -10.74 -1.86 7.40
C GLY A 62 -11.94 -2.36 6.60
N GLN A 63 -12.91 -1.47 6.26
CA GLN A 63 -14.08 -1.86 5.49
C GLN A 63 -13.67 -2.20 4.05
N ILE A 64 -14.08 -3.38 3.58
CA ILE A 64 -13.88 -3.81 2.19
C ILE A 64 -14.87 -3.04 1.30
N ILE A 65 -14.34 -2.33 0.30
CA ILE A 65 -15.10 -1.55 -0.68
C ILE A 65 -15.31 -2.39 -1.95
N TYR A 66 -14.29 -3.17 -2.32
CA TYR A 66 -14.31 -4.02 -3.50
C TYR A 66 -13.43 -5.24 -3.29
N GLU A 67 -13.87 -6.37 -3.82
CA GLU A 67 -13.07 -7.61 -3.81
C GLU A 67 -13.28 -8.42 -5.10
N LYS A 68 -12.22 -9.08 -5.53
CA LYS A 68 -12.19 -10.06 -6.62
C LYS A 68 -11.30 -11.21 -6.20
N ASN A 69 -11.86 -12.42 -6.08
CA ASN A 69 -11.14 -13.62 -5.65
C ASN A 69 -10.23 -13.36 -4.42
N PRO A 70 -10.73 -12.78 -3.30
CA PRO A 70 -9.89 -12.30 -2.21
C PRO A 70 -9.17 -13.43 -1.48
N ASP A 71 -9.73 -14.64 -1.49
CA ASP A 71 -9.20 -15.83 -0.80
C ASP A 71 -8.37 -16.74 -1.70
N GLU A 72 -8.17 -16.35 -2.96
CA GLU A 72 -7.36 -17.15 -3.89
C GLU A 72 -5.89 -17.12 -3.49
N LYS A 73 -5.29 -18.32 -3.33
CA LYS A 73 -3.88 -18.46 -2.96
C LYS A 73 -2.99 -18.21 -4.17
N LEU A 74 -2.48 -17.00 -4.28
CA LEU A 74 -1.58 -16.58 -5.34
C LEU A 74 -0.17 -16.29 -4.78
N PRO A 75 0.89 -16.48 -5.58
CA PRO A 75 2.23 -16.05 -5.18
C PRO A 75 2.29 -14.53 -5.02
N PRO A 76 2.61 -14.01 -3.81
CA PRO A 76 2.61 -12.56 -3.58
C PRO A 76 3.85 -11.87 -4.13
N ALA A 77 4.79 -12.62 -4.71
CA ALA A 77 6.07 -12.11 -5.20
C ALA A 77 6.75 -11.20 -4.15
N SER A 78 7.25 -10.04 -4.57
CA SER A 78 7.97 -9.12 -3.67
C SER A 78 7.13 -8.49 -2.56
N VAL A 79 5.79 -8.61 -2.58
CA VAL A 79 4.94 -8.20 -1.45
C VAL A 79 5.31 -8.95 -0.16
N THR A 80 5.89 -10.17 -0.27
CA THR A 80 6.45 -10.91 0.86
C THR A 80 7.45 -10.09 1.69
N LYS A 81 8.18 -9.14 1.07
CA LYS A 81 9.16 -8.29 1.75
C LYS A 81 8.54 -7.32 2.76
N VAL A 82 7.25 -7.05 2.67
CA VAL A 82 6.51 -6.28 3.68
C VAL A 82 6.59 -6.97 5.05
N MET A 83 6.49 -8.33 5.08
CA MET A 83 6.67 -9.08 6.32
C MET A 83 8.11 -8.99 6.82
N THR A 84 9.11 -9.08 5.95
CA THR A 84 10.52 -8.92 6.35
C THR A 84 10.75 -7.53 6.97
N LEU A 85 10.24 -6.47 6.34
CA LEU A 85 10.34 -5.13 6.87
C LEU A 85 9.62 -4.97 8.22
N LEU A 86 8.44 -5.57 8.38
CA LEU A 86 7.71 -5.56 9.64
C LEU A 86 8.55 -6.15 10.77
N LEU A 87 9.16 -7.31 10.56
CA LEU A 87 10.03 -7.95 11.56
C LEU A 87 11.29 -7.12 11.88
N ILE A 88 11.86 -6.44 10.88
CA ILE A 88 12.98 -5.52 11.09
C ILE A 88 12.53 -4.33 11.97
N PHE A 89 11.36 -3.74 11.69
CA PHE A 89 10.83 -2.63 12.47
C PHE A 89 10.45 -3.04 13.89
N ASP A 90 9.89 -4.23 14.10
CA ASP A 90 9.65 -4.78 15.44
C ASP A 90 10.94 -4.92 16.25
N ALA A 91 12.01 -5.38 15.58
CA ALA A 91 13.34 -5.50 16.22
C ALA A 91 13.95 -4.12 16.55
N LEU A 92 13.73 -3.11 15.69
CA LEU A 92 14.14 -1.72 15.96
C LEU A 92 13.35 -1.12 17.13
N ASP A 93 12.03 -1.26 17.13
CA ASP A 93 11.16 -0.71 18.17
C ASP A 93 11.40 -1.35 19.54
N SER A 94 11.72 -2.66 19.56
CA SER A 94 12.12 -3.37 20.79
C SER A 94 13.54 -3.05 21.25
N GLY A 95 14.33 -2.34 20.46
CA GLY A 95 15.73 -2.01 20.73
C GLY A 95 16.70 -3.20 20.57
N GLN A 96 16.26 -4.30 19.97
CA GLN A 96 17.09 -5.46 19.66
C GLN A 96 18.19 -5.12 18.65
N ILE A 97 17.88 -4.26 17.68
CA ILE A 97 18.81 -3.73 16.69
C ILE A 97 18.68 -2.20 16.60
N LYS A 98 19.64 -1.56 15.95
CA LYS A 98 19.66 -0.11 15.69
C LYS A 98 19.90 0.16 14.21
N LEU A 99 19.43 1.29 13.70
CA LEU A 99 19.62 1.69 12.30
C LEU A 99 21.12 1.77 11.90
N GLY A 100 21.99 2.09 12.84
CA GLY A 100 23.43 2.21 12.62
C GLY A 100 24.22 0.90 12.81
N ASP A 101 23.57 -0.19 13.17
CA ASP A 101 24.27 -1.48 13.34
C ASP A 101 24.79 -1.96 11.98
N GLU A 102 26.01 -2.48 11.97
CA GLU A 102 26.65 -3.02 10.78
C GLU A 102 26.32 -4.50 10.64
N VAL A 103 25.85 -4.89 9.46
CA VAL A 103 25.43 -6.24 9.10
C VAL A 103 26.28 -6.73 7.95
N THR A 104 26.93 -7.90 8.13
CA THR A 104 27.78 -8.50 7.11
C THR A 104 26.99 -9.46 6.25
N THR A 105 27.13 -9.34 4.93
CA THR A 105 26.47 -10.20 3.95
C THR A 105 27.17 -11.55 3.87
N SER A 106 26.42 -12.63 3.99
CA SER A 106 26.93 -13.99 3.82
C SER A 106 27.11 -14.36 2.33
N GLU A 107 27.87 -15.45 2.06
CA GLU A 107 27.93 -16.03 0.71
C GLU A 107 26.55 -16.45 0.20
N TYR A 108 25.69 -16.97 1.08
CA TYR A 108 24.34 -17.38 0.73
C TYR A 108 23.47 -16.15 0.36
N ALA A 109 23.46 -15.10 1.18
CA ALA A 109 22.74 -13.88 0.90
C ALA A 109 23.18 -13.24 -0.44
N ALA A 110 24.49 -13.15 -0.68
CA ALA A 110 25.04 -12.62 -1.92
C ALA A 110 24.69 -13.45 -3.16
N SER A 111 24.40 -14.75 -2.99
CA SER A 111 24.04 -15.65 -4.10
C SER A 111 22.58 -15.56 -4.52
N MET A 112 21.75 -14.73 -3.83
CA MET A 112 20.33 -14.64 -4.13
C MET A 112 20.08 -14.09 -5.53
N GLY A 113 19.19 -14.79 -6.27
CA GLY A 113 18.73 -14.34 -7.58
C GLY A 113 17.57 -13.33 -7.52
N GLY A 114 17.16 -12.85 -8.69
CA GLY A 114 16.06 -11.89 -8.84
C GLY A 114 16.51 -10.45 -8.67
N SER A 115 15.65 -9.59 -8.08
CA SER A 115 16.02 -8.20 -7.79
C SER A 115 17.08 -8.15 -6.70
N GLN A 116 18.19 -7.47 -6.97
CA GLN A 116 19.38 -7.41 -6.11
C GLN A 116 19.97 -5.99 -6.13
N VAL A 117 20.77 -5.68 -5.12
CA VAL A 117 21.69 -4.54 -5.10
C VAL A 117 23.15 -4.99 -5.23
N PHE A 118 23.36 -6.30 -5.49
CA PHE A 118 24.63 -6.94 -5.75
C PHE A 118 25.62 -6.80 -4.58
N LEU A 119 25.14 -7.11 -3.36
CA LEU A 119 26.00 -7.19 -2.19
C LEU A 119 27.04 -8.29 -2.37
N GLU A 120 28.30 -7.99 -2.04
CA GLU A 120 29.38 -8.97 -2.13
C GLU A 120 29.48 -9.80 -0.83
N PRO A 121 29.95 -11.07 -0.90
CA PRO A 121 30.25 -11.84 0.31
C PRO A 121 31.24 -11.12 1.22
N GLY A 122 30.91 -10.94 2.49
CA GLY A 122 31.71 -10.21 3.46
C GLY A 122 31.54 -8.70 3.42
N GLU A 123 30.77 -8.16 2.48
CA GLU A 123 30.41 -6.75 2.46
C GLU A 123 29.57 -6.40 3.69
N THR A 124 29.84 -5.24 4.29
CA THR A 124 29.13 -4.74 5.47
C THR A 124 28.35 -3.50 5.14
N GLN A 125 27.06 -3.50 5.49
CA GLN A 125 26.16 -2.37 5.31
C GLN A 125 25.39 -2.09 6.60
N THR A 126 24.93 -0.85 6.79
CA THR A 126 24.09 -0.52 7.95
C THR A 126 22.66 -1.05 7.78
N VAL A 127 21.98 -1.33 8.90
CA VAL A 127 20.54 -1.70 8.92
C VAL A 127 19.71 -0.67 8.13
N ASP A 128 19.97 0.64 8.29
CA ASP A 128 19.30 1.71 7.54
C ASP A 128 19.48 1.55 6.02
N THR A 129 20.70 1.28 5.57
CA THR A 129 20.98 1.04 4.14
C THR A 129 20.25 -0.20 3.63
N LEU A 130 20.30 -1.30 4.37
CA LEU A 130 19.63 -2.55 3.98
C LEU A 130 18.10 -2.39 3.90
N ILE A 131 17.47 -1.67 4.83
CA ILE A 131 16.04 -1.32 4.75
C ILE A 131 15.72 -0.58 3.45
N LYS A 132 16.55 0.39 3.07
CA LYS A 132 16.39 1.13 1.81
C LYS A 132 16.57 0.23 0.59
N CYS A 133 17.53 -0.68 0.60
CA CYS A 133 17.73 -1.66 -0.46
C CYS A 133 16.51 -2.58 -0.62
N ILE A 134 15.91 -3.03 0.49
CA ILE A 134 14.72 -3.87 0.49
C ILE A 134 13.50 -3.09 -0.03
N SER A 135 13.27 -1.90 0.50
CA SER A 135 12.04 -1.13 0.23
C SER A 135 12.02 -0.48 -1.16
N VAL A 136 13.16 0.02 -1.64
CA VAL A 136 13.25 0.76 -2.91
C VAL A 136 13.63 -0.14 -4.08
N ALA A 137 14.69 -0.96 -3.93
CA ALA A 137 15.18 -1.85 -4.98
C ALA A 137 14.56 -3.25 -4.93
N SER A 138 13.77 -3.54 -3.90
CA SER A 138 13.22 -4.89 -3.68
C SER A 138 14.31 -5.97 -3.63
N ALA A 139 15.45 -5.65 -3.03
CA ALA A 139 16.67 -6.46 -3.04
C ALA A 139 16.52 -7.76 -2.25
N ASN A 140 16.70 -8.90 -2.92
CA ASN A 140 16.62 -10.23 -2.29
C ASN A 140 17.85 -10.51 -1.40
N ASP A 141 19.04 -10.14 -1.87
CA ASP A 141 20.31 -10.23 -1.13
C ASP A 141 20.24 -9.46 0.21
N ALA A 142 19.80 -8.21 0.19
CA ALA A 142 19.58 -7.42 1.40
C ALA A 142 18.50 -8.03 2.34
N CYS A 143 17.43 -8.61 1.78
CA CYS A 143 16.41 -9.30 2.55
C CYS A 143 16.97 -10.49 3.33
N VAL A 144 17.76 -11.34 2.65
CA VAL A 144 18.39 -12.52 3.28
C VAL A 144 19.45 -12.10 4.29
N THR A 145 20.28 -11.10 3.97
CA THR A 145 21.26 -10.52 4.90
C THR A 145 20.59 -10.09 6.21
N MET A 146 19.47 -9.38 6.14
CA MET A 146 18.73 -8.96 7.34
C MET A 146 18.08 -10.14 8.06
N ALA A 147 17.56 -11.14 7.34
CA ALA A 147 16.97 -12.33 7.94
C ALA A 147 18.00 -13.15 8.72
N GLU A 148 19.20 -13.31 8.18
CA GLU A 148 20.33 -13.97 8.85
C GLU A 148 20.74 -13.20 10.11
N TYR A 149 20.82 -11.89 10.02
CA TYR A 149 21.17 -11.02 11.15
C TYR A 149 20.16 -11.13 12.30
N LEU A 150 18.86 -11.17 11.97
CA LEU A 150 17.78 -11.36 12.95
C LEU A 150 17.61 -12.82 13.40
N SER A 151 18.41 -13.74 12.88
CA SER A 151 18.32 -15.19 13.15
C SER A 151 16.99 -15.82 12.74
N LEU A 152 16.31 -15.24 11.73
CA LEU A 152 15.01 -15.73 11.25
C LEU A 152 15.11 -16.96 10.34
N ILE A 153 16.31 -17.31 9.87
CA ILE A 153 16.53 -18.45 8.98
C ILE A 153 16.43 -19.80 9.74
N HIS A 154 16.59 -19.77 11.06
CA HIS A 154 16.58 -20.96 11.90
C HIS A 154 15.21 -21.27 12.52
N ILE A 155 14.19 -20.53 12.12
CA ILE A 155 12.79 -20.79 12.47
C ILE A 155 12.14 -21.63 11.37
#